data_6b86352d9ccc6743b0fca94d8ff73cb8
#
_entry.id   6b86352d9ccc6743b0fca94d8ff73cb8
#
_cell.length_a   1.000
_cell.length_b   1.000
_cell.length_c   1.000
_cell.angle_alpha   90.00
_cell.angle_beta   90.00
_cell.angle_gamma   90.00
#
_symmetry.space_group_name_H-M   'P 1'
#
loop_
_entity.id
_entity.type
_entity.pdbx_description
1 polymer ?
#
loop_
_entity_poly.entity_id
_entity_poly.type
_entity_poly.pdbx_seq_one_letter_code
_entity_poly.pdbx_strand_id
1 'polypeptide(L)'
;MPTTSFDTLPNDARIWVYAADRALTDAEVDRTENEIQAFTTDWTSHGTALRAAVSVFDRRFVVIALDTIESSASGCSIDKSLRAVQQLEQGLQVSLTNR
;
A
#
# COMPACT_ATOMS: atom_id res chain seq x y z
N MET A 1 -5.21 15.84 7.12
CA MET A 1 -3.77 15.47 7.22
C MET A 1 -3.20 15.37 5.82
N PRO A 2 -2.04 15.94 5.58
CA PRO A 2 -1.42 15.76 4.27
C PRO A 2 -1.03 14.29 4.07
N THR A 3 -1.30 13.80 2.89
CA THR A 3 -0.95 12.44 2.52
C THR A 3 0.53 12.38 2.16
N THR A 4 1.23 11.34 2.59
CA THR A 4 2.61 11.13 2.20
C THR A 4 2.68 10.79 0.71
N SER A 5 3.49 11.53 -0.02
CA SER A 5 3.71 11.27 -1.45
C SER A 5 4.77 10.18 -1.61
N PHE A 6 4.55 9.27 -2.55
CA PHE A 6 5.50 8.20 -2.86
C PHE A 6 6.89 8.77 -3.16
N ASP A 7 6.95 9.88 -3.91
CA ASP A 7 8.21 10.48 -4.35
C ASP A 7 9.00 11.14 -3.21
N THR A 8 8.35 11.40 -2.06
CA THR A 8 9.03 12.03 -0.91
C THR A 8 9.67 11.02 0.02
N LEU A 9 9.48 9.72 -0.22
CA LEU A 9 10.09 8.68 0.60
C LEU A 9 11.56 8.48 0.24
N PRO A 10 12.39 8.06 1.23
CA PRO A 10 13.82 7.83 0.94
C PRO A 10 14.01 6.62 0.03
N ASN A 11 15.18 6.58 -0.63
CA ASN A 11 15.50 5.49 -1.55
C ASN A 11 15.64 4.13 -0.85
N ASP A 12 15.88 4.12 0.45
CA ASP A 12 15.99 2.90 1.25
C ASP A 12 14.68 2.54 1.96
N ALA A 13 13.56 3.15 1.57
CA ALA A 13 12.25 2.80 2.11
C ALA A 13 11.96 1.32 1.88
N ARG A 14 11.32 0.69 2.87
CA ARG A 14 10.86 -0.70 2.73
C ARG A 14 9.66 -0.72 1.80
N ILE A 15 9.63 -1.69 0.88
CA ILE A 15 8.52 -1.79 -0.07
C ILE A 15 7.88 -3.18 -0.05
N TRP A 16 6.58 -3.20 -0.33
CA TRP A 16 5.82 -4.41 -0.60
C TRP A 16 5.24 -4.28 -2.00
N VAL A 17 5.44 -5.28 -2.85
CA VAL A 17 4.96 -5.27 -4.24
C VAL A 17 3.92 -6.37 -4.42
N TYR A 18 2.75 -6.00 -4.92
CA TYR A 18 1.67 -6.94 -5.23
C TYR A 18 1.39 -6.84 -6.72
N ALA A 19 1.46 -7.96 -7.44
CA ALA A 19 1.19 -7.98 -8.87
C ALA A 19 -0.22 -8.49 -9.14
N ALA A 20 -1.00 -7.70 -9.88
CA ALA A 20 -2.34 -8.13 -10.30
C ALA A 20 -2.23 -9.19 -11.39
N ASP A 21 -3.17 -10.13 -11.39
CA ASP A 21 -3.20 -11.22 -12.39
C ASP A 21 -3.74 -10.75 -13.74
N ARG A 22 -4.19 -9.49 -13.84
CA ARG A 22 -4.57 -8.84 -15.08
C ARG A 22 -4.27 -7.35 -14.97
N ALA A 23 -4.24 -6.66 -16.11
CA ALA A 23 -4.12 -5.20 -16.09
C ALA A 23 -5.38 -4.59 -15.47
N LEU A 24 -5.19 -3.57 -14.63
CA LEU A 24 -6.28 -2.84 -14.01
C LEU A 24 -6.77 -1.74 -14.97
N THR A 25 -8.07 -1.44 -14.90
CA THR A 25 -8.62 -0.29 -15.62
C THR A 25 -8.23 1.00 -14.91
N ASP A 26 -8.41 2.14 -15.58
CA ASP A 26 -8.13 3.44 -14.96
C ASP A 26 -8.95 3.65 -13.68
N ALA A 27 -10.21 3.26 -13.69
CA ALA A 27 -11.09 3.36 -12.52
C ALA A 27 -10.58 2.46 -11.38
N GLU A 28 -10.09 1.26 -11.72
CA GLU A 28 -9.54 0.33 -10.73
C GLU A 28 -8.23 0.84 -10.15
N VAL A 29 -7.38 1.47 -10.96
CA VAL A 29 -6.15 2.10 -10.48
C VAL A 29 -6.48 3.21 -9.48
N ASP A 30 -7.44 4.09 -9.82
CA ASP A 30 -7.87 5.17 -8.94
C ASP A 30 -8.42 4.62 -7.62
N ARG A 31 -9.25 3.59 -7.70
CA ARG A 31 -9.82 2.95 -6.52
C ARG A 31 -8.74 2.34 -5.64
N THR A 32 -7.77 1.65 -6.25
CA THR A 32 -6.66 1.04 -5.54
C THR A 32 -5.84 2.09 -4.80
N GLU A 33 -5.47 3.17 -5.49
CA GLU A 33 -4.70 4.24 -4.88
C GLU A 33 -5.46 4.89 -3.74
N ASN A 34 -6.75 5.19 -3.94
CA ASN A 34 -7.57 5.83 -2.92
C ASN A 34 -7.77 4.94 -1.68
N GLU A 35 -8.08 3.66 -1.86
CA GLU A 35 -8.33 2.76 -0.74
C GLU A 35 -7.05 2.47 0.06
N ILE A 36 -5.94 2.19 -0.62
CA ILE A 36 -4.69 1.90 0.07
C ILE A 36 -4.11 3.17 0.69
N GLN A 37 -4.28 4.33 0.05
CA GLN A 37 -3.86 5.60 0.61
C GLN A 37 -4.63 5.94 1.89
N ALA A 38 -5.93 5.67 1.93
CA ALA A 38 -6.72 5.82 3.14
C ALA A 38 -6.18 4.92 4.26
N PHE A 39 -5.81 3.68 3.92
CA PHE A 39 -5.19 2.77 4.88
C PHE A 39 -3.86 3.34 5.39
N THR A 40 -2.96 3.78 4.51
CA THR A 40 -1.63 4.25 4.91
C THR A 40 -1.71 5.53 5.74
N THR A 41 -2.72 6.36 5.52
CA THR A 41 -2.92 7.60 6.30
C THR A 41 -3.14 7.29 7.78
N ASP A 42 -3.83 6.20 8.10
CA ASP A 42 -4.13 5.79 9.47
C ASP A 42 -3.23 4.67 9.99
N TRP A 43 -2.22 4.28 9.21
CA TRP A 43 -1.39 3.14 9.56
C TRP A 43 -0.41 3.51 10.68
N THR A 44 -0.40 2.68 11.73
CA THR A 44 0.46 2.92 12.89
C THR A 44 1.19 1.65 13.30
N SER A 45 2.29 1.83 14.05
CA SER A 45 3.00 0.75 14.71
C SER A 45 3.22 1.17 16.16
N HIS A 46 2.67 0.40 17.11
CA HIS A 46 2.76 0.70 18.54
C HIS A 46 2.31 2.13 18.85
N GLY A 47 1.25 2.59 18.20
CA GLY A 47 0.70 3.93 18.41
C GLY A 47 1.43 5.05 17.68
N THR A 48 2.54 4.75 17.00
CA THR A 48 3.28 5.74 16.22
C THR A 48 2.81 5.72 14.77
N ALA A 49 2.48 6.89 14.22
CA ALA A 49 2.08 7.00 12.82
C ALA A 49 3.22 6.59 11.90
N LEU A 50 2.91 5.74 10.93
CA LEU A 50 3.86 5.29 9.92
C LEU A 50 3.81 6.23 8.72
N ARG A 51 4.98 6.58 8.19
CA ARG A 51 5.08 7.39 6.99
C ARG A 51 5.19 6.47 5.78
N ALA A 52 4.07 6.30 5.08
CA ALA A 52 3.96 5.35 3.98
C ALA A 52 3.17 5.96 2.83
N ALA A 53 3.39 5.39 1.65
CA ALA A 53 2.68 5.82 0.45
C ALA A 53 2.41 4.61 -0.43
N VAL A 54 1.47 4.75 -1.36
CA VAL A 54 1.11 3.74 -2.35
C VAL A 54 1.27 4.32 -3.74
N SER A 55 1.66 3.48 -4.68
CA SER A 55 1.63 3.82 -6.10
C SER A 55 1.32 2.57 -6.91
N VAL A 56 0.68 2.75 -8.07
CA VAL A 56 0.39 1.66 -9.00
C VAL A 56 1.23 1.89 -10.25
N PHE A 57 2.02 0.88 -10.62
CA PHE A 57 2.90 0.95 -11.80
C PHE A 57 2.37 0.00 -12.87
N ASP A 58 2.42 0.45 -14.12
CA ASP A 58 2.05 -0.34 -15.30
C ASP A 58 0.64 -0.94 -15.20
N ARG A 59 -0.24 -0.31 -14.43
CA ARG A 59 -1.62 -0.77 -14.18
C ARG A 59 -1.70 -2.18 -13.61
N ARG A 60 -0.60 -2.67 -13.04
CA ARG A 60 -0.52 -4.07 -12.60
C ARG A 60 0.17 -4.23 -11.24
N PHE A 61 1.12 -3.36 -10.91
CA PHE A 61 1.91 -3.51 -9.69
C PHE A 61 1.48 -2.48 -8.66
N VAL A 62 0.93 -2.97 -7.54
CA VAL A 62 0.57 -2.14 -6.40
C VAL A 62 1.75 -2.15 -5.44
N VAL A 63 2.36 -0.99 -5.21
CA VAL A 63 3.55 -0.86 -4.38
C VAL A 63 3.23 0.00 -3.17
N ILE A 64 3.46 -0.56 -1.98
CA ILE A 64 3.35 0.16 -0.71
C ILE A 64 4.78 0.38 -0.22
N ALA A 65 5.14 1.63 0.05
CA ALA A 65 6.47 1.98 0.53
C ALA A 65 6.38 2.61 1.92
N LEU A 66 7.31 2.26 2.79
CA LEU A 66 7.34 2.71 4.18
C LEU A 66 8.72 3.28 4.51
N ASP A 67 8.73 4.51 5.03
CA ASP A 67 9.92 5.11 5.60
C ASP A 67 10.14 4.49 6.99
N THR A 68 11.28 3.83 7.19
CA THR A 68 11.60 3.14 8.42
C THR A 68 12.54 3.92 9.34
N ILE A 69 12.84 5.17 9.01
CA ILE A 69 13.79 5.97 9.79
C ILE A 69 13.31 6.18 11.22
N GLU A 70 12.04 6.58 11.40
CA GLU A 70 11.50 6.90 12.72
C GLU A 70 10.81 5.70 13.36
N SER A 71 10.23 4.82 12.56
CA SER A 71 9.47 3.67 13.07
C SER A 71 9.41 2.59 12.01
N SER A 72 9.68 1.35 12.42
CA SER A 72 9.54 0.20 11.53
C SER A 72 8.17 -0.44 11.73
N ALA A 73 7.69 -1.15 10.70
CA ALA A 73 6.44 -1.87 10.80
C ALA A 73 6.57 -3.05 11.76
N SER A 74 5.60 -3.17 12.67
CA SER A 74 5.48 -4.35 13.53
C SER A 74 4.78 -5.50 12.78
N GLY A 75 4.81 -6.70 13.33
CA GLY A 75 4.07 -7.84 12.77
C GLY A 75 2.59 -7.53 12.61
N CYS A 76 1.98 -6.86 13.60
CA CYS A 76 0.58 -6.45 13.54
C CYS A 76 0.33 -5.42 12.43
N SER A 77 1.27 -4.49 12.23
CA SER A 77 1.15 -3.48 11.18
C SER A 77 1.21 -4.10 9.80
N ILE A 78 2.13 -5.05 9.60
CA ILE A 78 2.28 -5.78 8.34
C ILE A 78 1.01 -6.59 8.05
N ASP A 79 0.47 -7.25 9.06
CA ASP A 79 -0.76 -8.03 8.91
C ASP A 79 -1.94 -7.14 8.49
N LYS A 80 -2.05 -5.94 9.06
CA LYS A 80 -3.08 -4.97 8.67
C LYS A 80 -2.95 -4.55 7.21
N SER A 81 -1.71 -4.35 6.74
CA SER A 81 -1.48 -3.98 5.34
C SER A 81 -1.92 -5.11 4.40
N LEU A 82 -1.62 -6.34 4.77
CA LEU A 82 -2.05 -7.50 3.98
C LEU A 82 -3.57 -7.59 3.92
N ARG A 83 -4.25 -7.36 5.04
CA ARG A 83 -5.73 -7.37 5.08
C ARG A 83 -6.32 -6.29 4.19
N ALA A 84 -5.72 -5.10 4.17
CA ALA A 84 -6.18 -4.02 3.30
C ALA A 84 -6.08 -4.42 1.83
N VAL A 85 -4.97 -5.05 1.43
CA VAL A 85 -4.79 -5.54 0.07
C VAL A 85 -5.78 -6.67 -0.24
N GLN A 86 -6.03 -7.58 0.70
CA GLN A 86 -6.99 -8.67 0.51
C GLN A 86 -8.42 -8.14 0.33
N GLN A 87 -8.81 -7.11 1.07
CA GLN A 87 -10.11 -6.47 0.88
C GLN A 87 -10.22 -5.84 -0.51
N LEU A 88 -9.15 -5.22 -0.97
CA LEU A 88 -9.10 -4.65 -2.31
C LEU A 88 -9.24 -5.73 -3.38
N GLU A 89 -8.56 -6.88 -3.20
CA GLU A 89 -8.69 -8.02 -4.12
C GLU A 89 -10.14 -8.43 -4.30
N GLN A 90 -10.87 -8.54 -3.19
CA GLN A 90 -12.28 -8.94 -3.23
C GLN A 90 -13.13 -7.90 -3.95
N GLY A 91 -12.87 -6.63 -3.70
CA GLY A 91 -13.62 -5.55 -4.33
C GLY A 91 -13.39 -5.44 -5.83
N LEU A 92 -12.16 -5.68 -6.27
CA LEU A 92 -11.78 -5.60 -7.69
C LEU A 92 -11.95 -6.92 -8.43
N GLN A 93 -12.10 -8.03 -7.72
CA GLN A 93 -12.13 -9.39 -8.28
C GLN A 93 -10.87 -9.68 -9.09
N VAL A 94 -9.72 -9.32 -8.53
CA VAL A 94 -8.39 -9.63 -9.08
C VAL A 94 -7.56 -10.31 -8.00
N SER A 95 -6.56 -11.06 -8.42
CA SER A 95 -5.59 -11.64 -7.49
C SER A 95 -4.40 -10.69 -7.35
N LEU A 96 -4.06 -10.33 -6.13
CA LEU A 96 -2.91 -9.49 -5.81
C LEU A 96 -1.93 -10.22 -4.88
N THR A 97 -2.44 -11.09 -4.02
CA THR A 97 -1.64 -11.77 -3.01
C THR A 97 -1.30 -13.21 -3.38
N ASN A 98 -1.86 -13.71 -4.46
CA ASN A 98 -1.56 -15.05 -4.95
C ASN A 98 -0.19 -15.05 -5.65
N ARG A 99 0.65 -15.98 -5.28
CA ARG A 99 2.00 -16.13 -5.83
C ARG A 99 2.19 -17.47 -6.53
#